data_e6f2f70fccb8e48d8681c5734754b115
#
_entry.id   e6f2f70fccb8e48d8681c5734754b115
#
_cell.length_a   1.000
_cell.length_b   1.000
_cell.length_c   1.000
_cell.angle_alpha   90.00
_cell.angle_beta   90.00
_cell.angle_gamma   90.00
#
_symmetry.space_group_name_H-M   'P 1'
#
loop_
_entity.id
_entity.type
_entity.pdbx_description
1 polymer ?
#
loop_
_entity_poly.entity_id
_entity_poly.type
_entity_poly.pdbx_seq_one_letter_code
_entity_poly.pdbx_strand_id
1 'polypeptide(L)'
;AQHLNTWSAYKFGKVDKVLEYSPSDIDYTFYTDHKRILSFDRGCGLWLWKPYFILKALKQIDEGDYLFYCDSASIFIRDIRNILTVMKGDIWVSEIPLLEKQFTKESTFVAMQCENDIYRNSYQIQATFFCVRKSRRSMEFVSKWLEYACDFELISPSNCNETKNCREFISHREDQSILSLLSKKEGILPHLDPSQFGRVPELYFSDKSFIKPMGFKNVTEYKVCFILHRQYVFRIKSILLYTIQTFFSRSFIIALFRMFRKIV
;
A
#
# COMPACT_ATOMS: atom_id res chain seq x y z
N ALA A 1 -5.39 -14.90 -8.32
CA ALA A 1 -5.69 -13.54 -7.83
C ALA A 1 -5.72 -12.56 -9.01
N GLN A 2 -4.68 -12.47 -9.82
CA GLN A 2 -4.51 -11.48 -10.90
C GLN A 2 -5.69 -11.47 -11.89
N HIS A 3 -6.09 -12.60 -12.47
CA HIS A 3 -7.24 -12.67 -13.41
C HIS A 3 -8.55 -12.15 -12.79
N LEU A 4 -8.79 -12.42 -11.48
CA LEU A 4 -9.97 -11.91 -10.81
C LEU A 4 -9.88 -10.39 -10.61
N ASN A 5 -8.70 -9.89 -10.28
CA ASN A 5 -8.43 -8.46 -10.19
C ASN A 5 -8.71 -7.79 -11.54
N THR A 6 -8.10 -8.27 -12.62
CA THR A 6 -8.28 -7.74 -14.00
C THR A 6 -9.74 -7.77 -14.43
N TRP A 7 -10.43 -8.91 -14.27
CA TRP A 7 -11.85 -9.02 -14.61
C TRP A 7 -12.69 -8.00 -13.85
N SER A 8 -12.45 -7.85 -12.53
CA SER A 8 -13.21 -6.91 -11.70
C SER A 8 -12.87 -5.44 -12.01
N ALA A 9 -11.64 -5.16 -12.43
CA ALA A 9 -11.21 -3.82 -12.84
C ALA A 9 -12.03 -3.34 -14.06
N TYR A 10 -12.18 -4.17 -15.09
CA TYR A 10 -13.04 -3.84 -16.24
C TYR A 10 -14.52 -3.80 -15.85
N LYS A 11 -15.00 -4.81 -15.12
CA LYS A 11 -16.43 -4.98 -14.84
C LYS A 11 -16.99 -3.92 -13.91
N PHE A 12 -16.30 -3.66 -12.80
CA PHE A 12 -16.75 -2.79 -11.71
C PHE A 12 -15.90 -1.54 -11.57
N GLY A 13 -14.58 -1.65 -11.75
CA GLY A 13 -13.65 -0.54 -11.68
C GLY A 13 -13.81 0.47 -12.82
N LYS A 14 -14.36 0.04 -13.96
CA LYS A 14 -14.58 0.86 -15.17
C LYS A 14 -13.30 1.48 -15.70
N VAL A 15 -12.19 0.73 -15.60
CA VAL A 15 -10.91 1.14 -16.16
C VAL A 15 -10.88 0.87 -17.67
N ASP A 16 -10.16 1.71 -18.41
CA ASP A 16 -10.05 1.60 -19.88
C ASP A 16 -9.06 0.51 -20.28
N LYS A 17 -8.00 0.33 -19.49
CA LYS A 17 -6.92 -0.63 -19.76
C LYS A 17 -6.34 -1.19 -18.47
N VAL A 18 -6.00 -2.48 -18.48
CA VAL A 18 -5.22 -3.13 -17.41
C VAL A 18 -3.88 -3.57 -17.96
N LEU A 19 -2.82 -3.26 -17.22
CA LEU A 19 -1.47 -3.73 -17.48
C LEU A 19 -1.13 -4.80 -16.44
N GLU A 20 -1.05 -6.04 -16.87
CA GLU A 20 -0.63 -7.16 -16.04
C GLU A 20 0.87 -7.36 -16.19
N TYR A 21 1.59 -7.32 -15.07
CA TYR A 21 3.03 -7.57 -15.04
C TYR A 21 3.35 -8.85 -14.25
N SER A 22 4.42 -9.49 -14.64
CA SER A 22 5.01 -10.68 -14.03
C SER A 22 6.52 -10.49 -13.85
N PRO A 23 7.21 -11.37 -13.12
CA PRO A 23 8.66 -11.28 -12.99
C PRO A 23 9.42 -11.29 -14.33
N SER A 24 8.87 -11.93 -15.38
CA SER A 24 9.47 -11.95 -16.71
C SER A 24 9.43 -10.62 -17.46
N ASP A 25 8.63 -9.66 -16.97
CA ASP A 25 8.52 -8.32 -17.56
C ASP A 25 9.54 -7.33 -17.00
N ILE A 26 10.39 -7.77 -16.05
CA ILE A 26 11.52 -7.00 -15.55
C ILE A 26 12.62 -7.04 -16.60
N ASP A 27 13.09 -5.87 -17.02
CA ASP A 27 14.16 -5.76 -18.02
C ASP A 27 15.45 -6.39 -17.49
N TYR A 28 16.14 -7.14 -18.34
CA TYR A 28 17.35 -7.91 -17.96
C TYR A 28 18.42 -7.03 -17.30
N THR A 29 18.66 -5.84 -17.82
CA THR A 29 19.62 -4.90 -17.25
C THR A 29 19.21 -4.52 -15.82
N PHE A 30 17.95 -4.11 -15.61
CA PHE A 30 17.46 -3.77 -14.28
C PHE A 30 17.54 -4.94 -13.30
N TYR A 31 17.20 -6.15 -13.75
CA TYR A 31 17.35 -7.35 -12.93
C TYR A 31 18.81 -7.60 -12.52
N THR A 32 19.75 -7.45 -13.46
CA THR A 32 21.17 -7.69 -13.21
C THR A 32 21.74 -6.67 -12.23
N ASP A 33 21.41 -5.39 -12.41
CA ASP A 33 21.89 -4.29 -11.57
C ASP A 33 21.36 -4.41 -10.13
N HIS A 34 20.14 -4.94 -9.97
CA HIS A 34 19.48 -5.07 -8.66
C HIS A 34 19.27 -6.51 -8.21
N LYS A 35 20.06 -7.45 -8.73
CA LYS A 35 19.95 -8.89 -8.44
C LYS A 35 19.97 -9.18 -6.94
N ARG A 36 20.81 -8.46 -6.17
CA ARG A 36 20.88 -8.63 -4.71
C ARG A 36 19.51 -8.46 -4.04
N ILE A 37 18.68 -7.51 -4.49
CA ILE A 37 17.34 -7.28 -3.95
C ILE A 37 16.33 -8.24 -4.59
N LEU A 38 16.34 -8.34 -5.91
CA LEU A 38 15.35 -9.10 -6.67
C LEU A 38 15.42 -10.62 -6.46
N SER A 39 16.51 -11.13 -5.90
CA SER A 39 16.66 -12.54 -5.54
C SER A 39 16.08 -12.92 -4.18
N PHE A 40 15.56 -11.97 -3.39
CA PHE A 40 14.90 -12.28 -2.13
C PHE A 40 13.55 -12.97 -2.36
N ASP A 41 13.28 -14.07 -1.64
CA ASP A 41 11.98 -14.75 -1.68
C ASP A 41 10.85 -13.87 -1.14
N ARG A 42 11.12 -13.11 -0.06
CA ARG A 42 10.16 -12.20 0.56
C ARG A 42 9.74 -11.13 -0.45
N GLY A 43 8.43 -11.08 -0.72
CA GLY A 43 7.87 -10.10 -1.66
C GLY A 43 8.38 -10.22 -3.09
N CYS A 44 8.97 -11.40 -3.46
CA CYS A 44 9.59 -11.64 -4.76
C CYS A 44 10.58 -10.53 -5.13
N GLY A 45 11.53 -10.25 -4.25
CA GLY A 45 12.49 -9.16 -4.40
C GLY A 45 12.12 -7.91 -3.59
N LEU A 46 11.66 -8.10 -2.35
CA LEU A 46 11.35 -7.03 -1.39
C LEU A 46 10.41 -5.95 -1.95
N TRP A 47 9.54 -6.33 -2.89
CA TRP A 47 8.62 -5.44 -3.62
C TRP A 47 9.29 -4.31 -4.43
N LEU A 48 10.61 -4.36 -4.68
CA LEU A 48 11.31 -3.40 -5.55
C LEU A 48 10.66 -3.29 -6.94
N TRP A 49 10.10 -4.39 -7.45
CA TRP A 49 9.39 -4.41 -8.72
C TRP A 49 8.17 -3.47 -8.76
N LYS A 50 7.61 -3.08 -7.61
CA LYS A 50 6.40 -2.25 -7.56
C LYS A 50 6.64 -0.83 -8.11
N PRO A 51 7.53 0.01 -7.55
CA PRO A 51 7.83 1.31 -8.15
C PRO A 51 8.43 1.17 -9.56
N TYR A 52 9.16 0.10 -9.85
CA TYR A 52 9.68 -0.16 -11.19
C TYR A 52 8.55 -0.32 -12.22
N PHE A 53 7.54 -1.17 -11.96
CA PHE A 53 6.43 -1.37 -12.89
C PHE A 53 5.49 -0.15 -12.95
N ILE A 54 5.30 0.56 -11.85
CA ILE A 54 4.53 1.80 -11.85
C ILE A 54 5.21 2.83 -12.77
N LEU A 55 6.52 3.01 -12.67
CA LEU A 55 7.26 3.92 -13.54
C LEU A 55 7.23 3.46 -15.00
N LYS A 56 7.39 2.15 -15.25
CA LYS A 56 7.30 1.55 -16.59
C LYS A 56 5.92 1.78 -17.22
N ALA A 57 4.85 1.64 -16.44
CA ALA A 57 3.49 1.90 -16.89
C ALA A 57 3.24 3.40 -17.16
N LEU A 58 3.71 4.28 -16.26
CA LEU A 58 3.59 5.73 -16.46
C LEU A 58 4.24 6.22 -17.75
N LYS A 59 5.33 5.59 -18.18
CA LYS A 59 5.96 5.93 -19.47
C LYS A 59 5.12 5.56 -20.68
N GLN A 60 4.13 4.67 -20.54
CA GLN A 60 3.30 4.14 -21.63
C GLN A 60 1.93 4.83 -21.80
N ILE A 61 1.55 5.71 -20.89
CA ILE A 61 0.28 6.46 -20.95
C ILE A 61 0.57 7.91 -21.35
N ASP A 62 -0.46 8.67 -21.74
CA ASP A 62 -0.32 10.04 -22.17
C ASP A 62 -0.30 11.02 -20.98
N GLU A 63 0.22 12.23 -21.22
CA GLU A 63 0.23 13.30 -20.23
C GLU A 63 -1.20 13.66 -19.80
N GLY A 64 -1.45 13.68 -18.49
CA GLY A 64 -2.78 13.92 -17.92
C GLY A 64 -3.60 12.66 -17.68
N ASP A 65 -3.23 11.51 -18.21
CA ASP A 65 -3.86 10.23 -17.93
C ASP A 65 -3.63 9.78 -16.49
N TYR A 66 -4.52 8.93 -15.99
CA TYR A 66 -4.42 8.37 -14.65
C TYR A 66 -3.92 6.93 -14.69
N LEU A 67 -2.93 6.63 -13.85
CA LEU A 67 -2.46 5.28 -13.56
C LEU A 67 -2.87 4.92 -12.12
N PHE A 68 -3.67 3.86 -11.99
CA PHE A 68 -4.01 3.29 -10.69
C PHE A 68 -3.32 1.95 -10.51
N TYR A 69 -2.51 1.84 -9.47
CA TYR A 69 -1.90 0.58 -9.04
C TYR A 69 -2.71 -0.03 -7.89
N CYS A 70 -2.92 -1.34 -7.93
CA CYS A 70 -3.36 -2.11 -6.78
C CYS A 70 -2.70 -3.49 -6.77
N ASP A 71 -2.46 -4.01 -5.56
CA ASP A 71 -2.01 -5.41 -5.41
C ASP A 71 -3.06 -6.36 -5.98
N SER A 72 -2.64 -7.43 -6.65
CA SER A 72 -3.52 -8.42 -7.29
C SER A 72 -4.47 -9.14 -6.32
N ALA A 73 -4.21 -9.04 -5.00
CA ALA A 73 -5.09 -9.53 -3.95
C ALA A 73 -6.30 -8.61 -3.67
N SER A 74 -6.62 -7.72 -4.59
CA SER A 74 -7.74 -6.77 -4.53
C SER A 74 -8.82 -7.12 -5.56
N ILE A 75 -10.08 -6.87 -5.23
CA ILE A 75 -11.22 -7.00 -6.15
C ILE A 75 -11.90 -5.64 -6.22
N PHE A 76 -12.06 -5.10 -7.42
CA PHE A 76 -12.85 -3.89 -7.64
C PHE A 76 -14.34 -4.20 -7.43
N ILE A 77 -15.03 -3.36 -6.69
CA ILE A 77 -16.48 -3.46 -6.45
C ILE A 77 -17.22 -2.17 -6.81
N ARG A 78 -16.49 -1.12 -7.18
CA ARG A 78 -17.02 0.17 -7.62
C ARG A 78 -16.08 0.83 -8.62
N ASP A 79 -16.64 1.80 -9.33
CA ASP A 79 -15.96 2.68 -10.27
C ASP A 79 -14.80 3.42 -9.59
N ILE A 80 -13.60 3.33 -10.18
CA ILE A 80 -12.38 3.95 -9.67
C ILE A 80 -12.44 5.48 -9.67
N ARG A 81 -13.31 6.08 -10.50
CA ARG A 81 -13.52 7.52 -10.54
C ARG A 81 -13.98 8.09 -9.20
N ASN A 82 -14.58 7.28 -8.31
CA ASN A 82 -14.88 7.71 -6.94
C ASN A 82 -13.61 8.13 -6.16
N ILE A 83 -12.45 7.56 -6.47
CA ILE A 83 -11.16 7.95 -5.89
C ILE A 83 -10.62 9.17 -6.62
N LEU A 84 -10.71 9.20 -7.95
CA LEU A 84 -10.20 10.31 -8.74
C LEU A 84 -10.90 11.64 -8.40
N THR A 85 -12.18 11.61 -8.05
CA THR A 85 -12.95 12.84 -7.70
C THR A 85 -12.46 13.51 -6.42
N VAL A 86 -11.82 12.81 -5.51
CA VAL A 86 -11.29 13.36 -4.25
C VAL A 86 -9.78 13.62 -4.31
N MET A 87 -9.12 13.20 -5.37
CA MET A 87 -7.70 13.36 -5.56
C MET A 87 -7.32 14.83 -5.66
N LYS A 88 -6.38 15.26 -4.80
CA LYS A 88 -5.83 16.62 -4.81
C LYS A 88 -4.42 16.58 -5.40
N GLY A 89 -4.24 17.22 -6.54
CA GLY A 89 -2.96 17.21 -7.28
C GLY A 89 -2.76 15.93 -8.09
N ASP A 90 -1.51 15.55 -8.33
CA ASP A 90 -1.15 14.49 -9.27
C ASP A 90 -0.87 13.14 -8.62
N ILE A 91 -0.89 13.07 -7.29
CA ILE A 91 -0.54 11.86 -6.53
C ILE A 91 -1.60 11.62 -5.45
N TRP A 92 -2.17 10.42 -5.45
CA TRP A 92 -3.08 9.94 -4.42
C TRP A 92 -2.46 8.75 -3.70
N VAL A 93 -2.46 8.82 -2.39
CA VAL A 93 -2.01 7.76 -1.47
C VAL A 93 -3.03 7.59 -0.35
N SER A 94 -3.02 6.45 0.30
CA SER A 94 -3.91 6.19 1.43
C SER A 94 -3.15 5.73 2.67
N GLU A 95 -3.58 6.23 3.83
CA GLU A 95 -3.01 5.87 5.12
C GLU A 95 -3.76 4.71 5.78
N ILE A 96 -3.03 4.00 6.62
CA ILE A 96 -3.54 2.91 7.45
C ILE A 96 -3.25 3.22 8.93
N PRO A 97 -4.05 2.70 9.89
CA PRO A 97 -3.92 3.05 11.30
C PRO A 97 -2.74 2.33 12.00
N LEU A 98 -1.59 2.30 11.36
CA LEU A 98 -0.36 1.72 11.88
C LEU A 98 0.72 2.80 11.98
N LEU A 99 1.40 2.90 13.11
CA LEU A 99 2.41 3.94 13.34
C LEU A 99 3.72 3.61 12.62
N GLU A 100 4.32 4.63 12.01
CA GLU A 100 5.60 4.48 11.30
C GLU A 100 6.68 3.84 12.16
N LYS A 101 6.86 4.28 13.41
CA LYS A 101 7.88 3.74 14.33
C LYS A 101 7.76 2.24 14.58
N GLN A 102 6.57 1.65 14.39
CA GLN A 102 6.36 0.21 14.51
C GLN A 102 6.73 -0.55 13.21
N PHE A 103 6.69 0.12 12.07
CA PHE A 103 6.78 -0.54 10.76
C PHE A 103 7.83 0.05 9.82
N THR A 104 8.65 0.97 10.31
CA THR A 104 9.81 1.49 9.58
C THR A 104 11.04 1.41 10.49
N LYS A 105 12.11 0.78 9.99
CA LYS A 105 13.35 0.63 10.75
C LYS A 105 14.09 1.97 10.90
N GLU A 106 14.87 2.08 11.96
CA GLU A 106 15.58 3.29 12.32
C GLU A 106 16.54 3.78 11.23
N SER A 107 17.30 2.86 10.62
CA SER A 107 18.25 3.22 9.56
C SER A 107 17.57 3.84 8.33
N THR A 108 16.30 3.47 8.04
CA THR A 108 15.54 4.08 6.95
C THR A 108 15.08 5.50 7.31
N PHE A 109 14.68 5.76 8.57
CA PHE A 109 14.39 7.12 9.01
C PHE A 109 15.61 8.03 8.85
N VAL A 110 16.78 7.57 9.28
CA VAL A 110 18.05 8.32 9.20
C VAL A 110 18.41 8.59 7.73
N ALA A 111 18.47 7.55 6.91
CA ALA A 111 18.88 7.69 5.52
C ALA A 111 17.93 8.57 4.69
N MET A 112 16.64 8.57 5.02
CA MET A 112 15.65 9.43 4.39
C MET A 112 15.49 10.80 5.08
N GLN A 113 16.28 11.09 6.11
CA GLN A 113 16.21 12.35 6.89
C GLN A 113 14.82 12.60 7.48
N CYS A 114 14.24 11.55 8.09
CA CYS A 114 12.90 11.52 8.67
C CYS A 114 12.92 11.16 10.16
N GLU A 115 13.98 11.47 10.91
CA GLU A 115 14.15 11.08 12.32
C GLU A 115 13.25 11.85 13.28
N ASN A 116 12.59 12.90 12.82
CA ASN A 116 11.70 13.71 13.65
C ASN A 116 10.47 12.89 14.11
N ASP A 117 9.99 13.18 15.31
CA ASP A 117 8.81 12.58 15.93
C ASP A 117 7.52 12.77 15.10
N ILE A 118 7.45 13.80 14.27
CA ILE A 118 6.35 14.03 13.34
C ILE A 118 6.22 12.84 12.37
N TYR A 119 7.35 12.30 11.86
CA TYR A 119 7.32 11.12 11.00
C TYR A 119 7.05 9.87 11.83
N ARG A 120 7.80 9.66 12.93
CA ARG A 120 7.73 8.43 13.73
C ARG A 120 6.35 8.14 14.29
N ASN A 121 5.64 9.17 14.72
CA ASN A 121 4.32 9.07 15.34
C ASN A 121 3.16 9.27 14.34
N SER A 122 3.47 9.42 13.06
CA SER A 122 2.45 9.49 12.00
C SER A 122 1.96 8.10 11.58
N TYR A 123 0.82 8.06 10.89
CA TYR A 123 0.29 6.83 10.31
C TYR A 123 1.04 6.44 9.04
N GLN A 124 1.19 5.14 8.82
CA GLN A 124 1.86 4.63 7.65
C GLN A 124 0.97 4.75 6.41
N ILE A 125 1.55 5.21 5.30
CA ILE A 125 0.92 5.16 3.99
C ILE A 125 1.15 3.77 3.41
N GLN A 126 0.06 3.13 2.94
CA GLN A 126 0.16 1.80 2.35
C GLN A 126 0.59 1.85 0.88
N ALA A 127 1.30 0.81 0.44
CA ALA A 127 1.69 0.63 -0.96
C ALA A 127 0.76 -0.35 -1.72
N THR A 128 -0.35 -0.78 -1.11
CA THR A 128 -1.35 -1.67 -1.75
C THR A 128 -2.15 -0.95 -2.82
N PHE A 129 -2.42 0.34 -2.62
CA PHE A 129 -3.16 1.20 -3.53
C PHE A 129 -2.38 2.49 -3.75
N PHE A 130 -2.20 2.86 -5.00
CA PHE A 130 -1.49 4.06 -5.38
C PHE A 130 -2.07 4.59 -6.69
N CYS A 131 -2.32 5.89 -6.79
CA CYS A 131 -2.81 6.52 -8.01
C CYS A 131 -2.01 7.76 -8.34
N VAL A 132 -1.74 7.94 -9.62
CA VAL A 132 -1.10 9.15 -10.13
C VAL A 132 -1.78 9.60 -11.42
N ARG A 133 -1.89 10.91 -11.60
CA ARG A 133 -2.08 11.53 -12.90
C ARG A 133 -0.71 11.76 -13.50
N LYS A 134 -0.48 11.33 -14.75
CA LYS A 134 0.81 11.52 -15.40
C LYS A 134 1.10 13.02 -15.54
N SER A 135 2.20 13.42 -14.98
CA SER A 135 2.76 14.76 -15.00
C SER A 135 4.25 14.69 -14.71
N ARG A 136 4.98 15.76 -14.98
CA ARG A 136 6.38 15.87 -14.59
C ARG A 136 6.57 15.56 -13.11
N ARG A 137 5.73 16.13 -12.22
CA ARG A 137 5.81 15.92 -10.78
C ARG A 137 5.60 14.46 -10.38
N SER A 138 4.60 13.80 -10.94
CA SER A 138 4.34 12.38 -10.62
C SER A 138 5.43 11.44 -11.15
N MET A 139 6.00 11.75 -12.32
CA MET A 139 7.15 11.01 -12.86
C MET A 139 8.39 11.15 -11.97
N GLU A 140 8.70 12.38 -11.51
CA GLU A 140 9.81 12.65 -10.58
C GLU A 140 9.60 11.92 -9.24
N PHE A 141 8.37 11.94 -8.69
CA PHE A 141 8.03 11.26 -7.45
C PHE A 141 8.23 9.74 -7.55
N VAL A 142 7.68 9.10 -8.59
CA VAL A 142 7.80 7.65 -8.76
C VAL A 142 9.25 7.25 -9.07
N SER A 143 9.98 8.08 -9.82
CA SER A 143 11.41 7.86 -10.06
C SER A 143 12.21 7.88 -8.75
N LYS A 144 11.92 8.83 -7.87
CA LYS A 144 12.56 8.94 -6.55
C LYS A 144 12.19 7.79 -5.61
N TRP A 145 10.92 7.32 -5.66
CA TRP A 145 10.53 6.12 -4.94
C TRP A 145 11.31 4.90 -5.41
N LEU A 146 11.46 4.73 -6.74
CA LEU A 146 12.26 3.65 -7.32
C LEU A 146 13.75 3.77 -6.92
N GLU A 147 14.32 4.96 -6.99
CA GLU A 147 15.70 5.22 -6.58
C GLU A 147 15.96 4.77 -5.14
N TYR A 148 15.14 5.21 -4.18
CA TYR A 148 15.22 4.77 -2.79
C TYR A 148 14.99 3.26 -2.63
N ALA A 149 14.08 2.68 -3.39
CA ALA A 149 13.83 1.24 -3.32
C ALA A 149 14.96 0.39 -3.94
N CYS A 150 15.78 0.95 -4.82
CA CYS A 150 16.99 0.32 -5.34
C CYS A 150 18.13 0.27 -4.31
N ASP A 151 18.06 1.06 -3.24
CA ASP A 151 19.03 0.99 -2.15
C ASP A 151 18.70 -0.18 -1.23
N PHE A 152 19.62 -1.16 -1.18
CA PHE A 152 19.47 -2.36 -0.34
C PHE A 152 19.34 -2.01 1.14
N GLU A 153 20.08 -1.00 1.61
CA GLU A 153 20.06 -0.58 3.00
C GLU A 153 18.72 0.08 3.39
N LEU A 154 18.01 0.65 2.44
CA LEU A 154 16.68 1.22 2.67
C LEU A 154 15.58 0.18 2.62
N ILE A 155 15.60 -0.68 1.60
CA ILE A 155 14.49 -1.60 1.34
C ILE A 155 14.55 -2.88 2.17
N SER A 156 15.76 -3.34 2.57
CA SER A 156 15.88 -4.63 3.25
C SER A 156 15.27 -4.59 4.67
N PRO A 157 14.70 -5.71 5.16
CA PRO A 157 14.18 -5.78 6.53
C PRO A 157 15.29 -5.80 7.59
N SER A 158 16.52 -6.10 7.21
CA SER A 158 17.68 -6.19 8.10
C SER A 158 18.22 -4.80 8.44
N ASN A 159 18.62 -4.60 9.68
CA ASN A 159 19.50 -3.49 10.03
C ASN A 159 20.92 -3.88 9.62
N CYS A 160 21.45 -3.23 8.61
CA CYS A 160 22.81 -3.50 8.13
C CYS A 160 23.86 -2.71 8.95
N ASN A 161 23.44 -1.75 9.75
CA ASN A 161 24.26 -0.93 10.64
C ASN A 161 23.88 -1.18 12.10
N GLU A 162 24.73 -0.77 13.04
CA GLU A 162 24.51 -0.86 14.50
C GLU A 162 23.31 -0.01 15.01
N THR A 163 22.54 0.56 14.12
CA THR A 163 21.39 1.41 14.42
C THR A 163 20.29 0.60 15.10
N LYS A 164 20.00 0.91 16.36
CA LYS A 164 18.96 0.21 17.11
C LYS A 164 17.58 0.79 16.80
N ASN A 165 16.66 -0.09 16.44
CA ASN A 165 15.24 0.27 16.32
C ASN A 165 14.66 0.70 17.67
N CYS A 166 13.62 1.51 17.67
CA CYS A 166 12.88 1.84 18.88
C CYS A 166 12.24 0.59 19.51
N ARG A 167 11.89 0.68 20.80
CA ARG A 167 11.32 -0.45 21.57
C ARG A 167 10.01 -0.99 20.95
N GLU A 168 9.24 -0.13 20.33
CA GLU A 168 7.94 -0.46 19.74
C GLU A 168 8.04 -1.04 18.33
N PHE A 169 9.23 -1.08 17.73
CA PHE A 169 9.42 -1.60 16.38
C PHE A 169 9.02 -3.07 16.27
N ILE A 170 8.27 -3.40 15.23
CA ILE A 170 7.77 -4.75 14.95
C ILE A 170 8.45 -5.34 13.72
N SER A 171 8.40 -4.61 12.60
CA SER A 171 8.98 -5.05 11.33
C SER A 171 9.10 -3.89 10.35
N HIS A 172 10.10 -3.94 9.50
CA HIS A 172 10.18 -3.05 8.35
C HIS A 172 9.21 -3.50 7.25
N ARG A 173 8.63 -2.56 6.51
CA ARG A 173 7.69 -2.82 5.41
C ARG A 173 8.23 -2.36 4.06
N GLU A 174 9.47 -2.63 3.83
CA GLU A 174 10.18 -2.54 2.56
C GLU A 174 9.77 -1.30 1.72
N ASP A 175 9.24 -1.52 0.52
CA ASP A 175 8.76 -0.50 -0.42
C ASP A 175 7.70 0.44 0.17
N GLN A 176 6.84 -0.08 1.04
CA GLN A 176 5.78 0.69 1.70
C GLN A 176 6.35 1.71 2.68
N SER A 177 7.37 1.34 3.49
CA SER A 177 8.02 2.28 4.41
C SER A 177 8.67 3.43 3.64
N ILE A 178 9.31 3.13 2.53
CA ILE A 178 9.93 4.13 1.65
C ILE A 178 8.86 5.06 1.05
N LEU A 179 7.80 4.50 0.44
CA LEU A 179 6.69 5.28 -0.11
C LEU A 179 6.07 6.19 0.96
N SER A 180 5.88 5.66 2.17
CA SER A 180 5.25 6.38 3.26
C SER A 180 6.05 7.59 3.69
N LEU A 181 7.35 7.44 3.92
CA LEU A 181 8.22 8.54 4.29
C LEU A 181 8.37 9.55 3.15
N LEU A 182 8.55 9.08 1.91
CA LEU A 182 8.66 9.95 0.73
C LEU A 182 7.39 10.80 0.55
N SER A 183 6.21 10.20 0.67
CA SER A 183 4.94 10.93 0.55
C SER A 183 4.81 12.05 1.56
N LYS A 184 5.25 11.82 2.79
CA LYS A 184 5.24 12.82 3.87
C LYS A 184 6.25 13.95 3.63
N LYS A 185 7.46 13.60 3.17
CA LYS A 185 8.47 14.60 2.79
C LYS A 185 7.98 15.54 1.68
N GLU A 186 7.26 14.99 0.72
CA GLU A 186 6.70 15.75 -0.41
C GLU A 186 5.37 16.45 -0.04
N GLY A 187 4.93 16.37 1.22
CA GLY A 187 3.71 17.03 1.71
C GLY A 187 2.42 16.48 1.09
N ILE A 188 2.43 15.24 0.63
CA ILE A 188 1.24 14.61 0.05
C ILE A 188 0.28 14.23 1.18
N LEU A 189 -0.92 14.78 1.13
CA LEU A 189 -1.97 14.48 2.11
C LEU A 189 -2.62 13.13 1.77
N PRO A 190 -2.60 12.17 2.70
CA PRO A 190 -3.18 10.86 2.47
C PRO A 190 -4.70 10.89 2.60
N HIS A 191 -5.34 9.99 1.88
CA HIS A 191 -6.73 9.60 2.01
C HIS A 191 -6.86 8.35 2.88
N LEU A 192 -8.10 7.94 3.20
CA LEU A 192 -8.31 6.67 3.89
C LEU A 192 -8.19 5.48 2.91
N ASP A 193 -7.91 4.30 3.47
CA ASP A 193 -7.87 3.04 2.73
C ASP A 193 -9.19 2.82 1.96
N PRO A 194 -9.16 2.59 0.63
CA PRO A 194 -10.36 2.45 -0.19
C PRO A 194 -11.03 1.07 -0.07
N SER A 195 -10.52 0.18 0.77
CA SER A 195 -11.06 -1.16 1.02
C SER A 195 -11.95 -1.22 2.28
N GLN A 196 -12.44 -2.43 2.59
CA GLN A 196 -13.17 -2.69 3.84
C GLN A 196 -12.37 -2.32 5.10
N PHE A 197 -11.04 -2.31 5.02
CA PHE A 197 -10.19 -1.95 6.15
C PHE A 197 -10.24 -0.46 6.48
N GLY A 198 -10.38 0.42 5.50
CA GLY A 198 -10.59 1.84 5.76
C GLY A 198 -11.93 2.12 6.40
N ARG A 199 -12.96 1.32 6.06
CA ARG A 199 -14.28 1.41 6.68
C ARG A 199 -14.30 0.91 8.13
N VAL A 200 -13.51 -0.13 8.43
CA VAL A 200 -13.41 -0.77 9.74
C VAL A 200 -11.95 -0.89 10.14
N PRO A 201 -11.30 0.22 10.53
CA PRO A 201 -9.87 0.24 10.89
C PRO A 201 -9.49 -0.74 12.00
N GLU A 202 -10.46 -1.11 12.84
CA GLU A 202 -10.28 -2.10 13.92
C GLU A 202 -9.79 -3.46 13.41
N LEU A 203 -10.04 -3.77 12.14
CA LEU A 203 -9.57 -5.00 11.51
C LEU A 203 -8.04 -5.06 11.36
N TYR A 204 -7.35 -3.90 11.42
CA TYR A 204 -5.89 -3.86 11.45
C TYR A 204 -5.31 -4.35 12.79
N PHE A 205 -6.04 -4.20 13.90
CA PHE A 205 -5.56 -4.49 15.25
C PHE A 205 -5.83 -5.94 15.68
N SER A 206 -5.54 -6.89 14.82
CA SER A 206 -5.61 -8.32 15.16
C SER A 206 -4.50 -8.74 16.12
N ASP A 207 -3.38 -8.07 16.10
CA ASP A 207 -2.25 -8.29 16.99
C ASP A 207 -2.25 -7.30 18.18
N LYS A 208 -2.00 -7.81 19.38
CA LYS A 208 -1.96 -7.00 20.62
C LYS A 208 -0.74 -6.09 20.70
N SER A 209 0.31 -6.40 19.94
CA SER A 209 1.53 -5.59 19.86
C SER A 209 1.33 -4.27 19.10
N PHE A 210 0.27 -4.17 18.30
CA PHE A 210 0.01 -2.94 17.54
C PHE A 210 -0.52 -1.85 18.47
N ILE A 211 0.16 -0.71 18.45
CA ILE A 211 -0.31 0.48 19.17
C ILE A 211 -1.57 0.97 18.48
N LYS A 212 -2.68 0.99 19.22
CA LYS A 212 -3.94 1.54 18.71
C LYS A 212 -3.84 3.07 18.75
N PRO A 213 -3.83 3.73 17.60
CA PRO A 213 -3.77 5.17 17.58
C PRO A 213 -5.07 5.77 18.10
N MET A 214 -4.96 6.81 18.91
CA MET A 214 -6.11 7.62 19.30
C MET A 214 -6.43 8.58 18.16
N GLY A 215 -7.72 8.66 17.79
CA GLY A 215 -8.20 9.67 16.84
C GLY A 215 -7.98 9.37 15.36
N PHE A 216 -7.67 8.11 14.98
CA PHE A 216 -7.66 7.75 13.57
C PHE A 216 -9.03 8.01 12.93
N LYS A 217 -9.04 8.80 11.86
CA LYS A 217 -10.27 9.13 11.13
C LYS A 217 -10.89 7.86 10.55
N ASN A 218 -12.20 7.74 10.65
CA ASN A 218 -12.96 6.61 10.11
C ASN A 218 -14.11 7.05 9.19
N VAL A 219 -14.14 8.33 8.86
CA VAL A 219 -15.12 8.89 7.92
C VAL A 219 -14.47 8.91 6.55
N THR A 220 -14.89 8.01 5.69
CA THR A 220 -14.38 7.90 4.33
C THR A 220 -14.89 9.05 3.46
N GLU A 221 -14.02 9.65 2.68
CA GLU A 221 -14.35 10.68 1.68
C GLU A 221 -15.08 10.07 0.47
N TYR A 222 -15.04 8.74 0.33
CA TYR A 222 -15.63 7.97 -0.77
C TYR A 222 -16.15 6.60 -0.27
N LYS A 223 -17.01 5.99 -1.06
CA LYS A 223 -17.50 4.63 -0.79
C LYS A 223 -16.38 3.61 -1.01
N VAL A 224 -16.38 2.52 -0.21
CA VAL A 224 -15.45 1.39 -0.41
C VAL A 224 -15.44 0.95 -1.88
N CYS A 225 -14.27 0.98 -2.49
CA CYS A 225 -14.07 0.63 -3.90
C CYS A 225 -13.52 -0.77 -4.09
N PHE A 226 -12.90 -1.34 -3.05
CA PHE A 226 -12.19 -2.62 -3.12
C PHE A 226 -12.57 -3.56 -2.00
N ILE A 227 -12.52 -4.87 -2.31
CA ILE A 227 -12.34 -5.92 -1.33
C ILE A 227 -10.88 -6.36 -1.38
N LEU A 228 -10.15 -6.18 -0.29
CA LEU A 228 -8.77 -6.64 -0.13
C LEU A 228 -8.77 -8.00 0.58
N HIS A 229 -8.52 -9.08 -0.17
CA HIS A 229 -8.63 -10.43 0.38
C HIS A 229 -7.31 -10.99 0.93
N ARG A 230 -6.16 -10.40 0.60
CA ARG A 230 -4.83 -10.76 1.11
C ARG A 230 -4.44 -12.24 0.95
N GLN A 231 -5.03 -12.95 -0.02
CA GLN A 231 -4.82 -14.38 -0.22
C GLN A 231 -4.45 -14.68 -1.68
N TYR A 232 -3.51 -15.60 -1.87
CA TYR A 232 -3.15 -16.10 -3.20
C TYR A 232 -4.28 -16.97 -3.81
N VAL A 233 -4.96 -17.75 -2.95
CA VAL A 233 -6.08 -18.60 -3.34
C VAL A 233 -7.35 -18.10 -2.68
N PHE A 234 -8.34 -17.81 -3.52
CA PHE A 234 -9.64 -17.29 -3.08
C PHE A 234 -10.49 -18.43 -2.49
N ARG A 235 -10.83 -18.34 -1.19
CA ARG A 235 -11.66 -19.35 -0.49
C ARG A 235 -13.07 -18.80 -0.29
N ILE A 236 -14.09 -19.64 -0.51
CA ILE A 236 -15.52 -19.26 -0.38
C ILE A 236 -15.84 -18.66 1.00
N LYS A 237 -15.28 -19.21 2.08
CA LYS A 237 -15.45 -18.66 3.44
C LYS A 237 -14.93 -17.24 3.57
N SER A 238 -13.84 -16.92 2.87
CA SER A 238 -13.28 -15.57 2.84
C SER A 238 -14.16 -14.58 2.09
N ILE A 239 -14.81 -15.02 1.00
CA ILE A 239 -15.77 -14.19 0.25
C ILE A 239 -16.87 -13.69 1.17
N LEU A 240 -17.51 -14.61 1.91
CA LEU A 240 -18.59 -14.26 2.81
C LEU A 240 -18.13 -13.24 3.86
N LEU A 241 -16.97 -13.49 4.49
CA LEU A 241 -16.40 -12.57 5.48
C LEU A 241 -16.14 -11.18 4.90
N TYR A 242 -15.49 -11.08 3.73
CA TYR A 242 -15.20 -9.79 3.10
C TYR A 242 -16.47 -9.08 2.63
N THR A 243 -17.48 -9.83 2.16
CA THR A 243 -18.78 -9.27 1.82
C THR A 243 -19.45 -8.66 3.06
N ILE A 244 -19.45 -9.38 4.18
CA ILE A 244 -19.96 -8.86 5.46
C ILE A 244 -19.21 -7.58 5.85
N GLN A 245 -17.87 -7.59 5.82
CA GLN A 245 -17.03 -6.43 6.16
C GLN A 245 -17.28 -5.22 5.25
N THR A 246 -17.69 -5.46 4.01
CA THR A 246 -17.88 -4.40 3.01
C THR A 246 -19.28 -3.79 3.07
N PHE A 247 -20.33 -4.58 3.28
CA PHE A 247 -21.71 -4.16 3.06
C PHE A 247 -22.53 -3.99 4.34
N PHE A 248 -22.17 -4.66 5.44
CA PHE A 248 -22.90 -4.53 6.70
C PHE A 248 -22.45 -3.30 7.52
N SER A 249 -23.25 -2.91 8.50
CA SER A 249 -22.94 -1.76 9.35
C SER A 249 -21.64 -1.99 10.14
N ARG A 250 -20.90 -0.91 10.40
CA ARG A 250 -19.66 -0.94 11.19
C ARG A 250 -19.91 -1.57 12.58
N SER A 251 -21.00 -1.18 13.24
CA SER A 251 -21.37 -1.70 14.56
C SER A 251 -21.57 -3.21 14.55
N PHE A 252 -22.24 -3.73 13.52
CA PHE A 252 -22.45 -5.17 13.33
C PHE A 252 -21.12 -5.91 13.13
N ILE A 253 -20.24 -5.37 12.28
CA ILE A 253 -18.92 -5.97 11.99
C ILE A 253 -18.08 -6.00 13.27
N ILE A 254 -18.04 -4.92 14.04
CA ILE A 254 -17.27 -4.86 15.30
C ILE A 254 -17.82 -5.85 16.32
N ALA A 255 -19.15 -5.98 16.44
CA ALA A 255 -19.78 -6.95 17.32
C ALA A 255 -19.42 -8.39 16.92
N LEU A 256 -19.52 -8.73 15.65
CA LEU A 256 -19.15 -10.01 15.08
C LEU A 256 -17.66 -10.34 15.34
N PHE A 257 -16.78 -9.38 15.11
CA PHE A 257 -15.35 -9.53 15.33
C PHE A 257 -14.99 -9.75 16.81
N ARG A 258 -15.68 -9.05 17.73
CA ARG A 258 -15.53 -9.26 19.18
C ARG A 258 -16.02 -10.64 19.62
N MET A 259 -17.11 -11.13 19.04
CA MET A 259 -17.66 -12.45 19.33
C MET A 259 -16.67 -13.57 18.93
N PHE A 260 -16.11 -13.49 17.73
CA PHE A 260 -15.11 -14.48 17.26
C PHE A 260 -13.80 -14.45 18.05
N ARG A 261 -13.37 -13.26 18.55
CA ARG A 261 -12.19 -13.17 19.42
C ARG A 261 -12.35 -13.79 20.81
N LYS A 262 -13.57 -14.00 21.26
CA LYS A 262 -13.85 -14.67 22.56
C LYS A 262 -13.87 -16.18 22.44
N ILE A 263 -13.88 -16.74 21.22
CA ILE A 263 -13.98 -18.16 20.93
C ILE A 263 -12.59 -18.76 20.60
N VAL A 264 -11.57 -17.93 20.41
CA VAL A 264 -10.15 -18.28 20.25
C VAL A 264 -9.37 -17.77 21.46
#